data_f32cb0ed330c4ecb22172d0740ab6c1a
#
_entry.id   f32cb0ed330c4ecb22172d0740ab6c1a
#
_cell.length_a   1.000
_cell.length_b   1.000
_cell.length_c   1.000
_cell.angle_alpha   90.00
_cell.angle_beta   90.00
_cell.angle_gamma   90.00
#
_symmetry.space_group_name_H-M   'P 1'
#
loop_
_entity.id
_entity.type
_entity.pdbx_description
1 polymer ?
#
loop_
_entity_poly.entity_id
_entity_poly.type
_entity_poly.pdbx_seq_one_letter_code
_entity_poly.pdbx_strand_id
1 'polypeptide(L)'
;MSLPIIQNLEKMLASGKDSALLRFSLGNEYLKLGEPEKAASHLQHAVALDPGYSAAWKLLGKALVAAGRQEEALGAYRQGIAVAESKGDRQAVKEMTVFARRIEKHLGASTDGPESE
;
A
#
# COMPACT_ATOMS: atom_id res chain seq x y z
N MET A 1 -13.74 0.51 16.85
CA MET A 1 -14.42 -0.72 16.47
C MET A 1 -13.54 -1.65 15.67
N SER A 2 -12.39 -1.17 15.22
CA SER A 2 -11.46 -2.04 14.48
C SER A 2 -10.82 -3.11 15.36
N LEU A 3 -10.68 -2.87 16.66
CA LEU A 3 -9.97 -3.81 17.53
C LEU A 3 -10.56 -5.22 17.55
N PRO A 4 -11.88 -5.40 17.70
CA PRO A 4 -12.43 -6.76 17.64
C PRO A 4 -12.22 -7.42 16.27
N ILE A 5 -12.30 -6.64 15.19
CA ILE A 5 -12.04 -7.17 13.85
C ILE A 5 -10.60 -7.61 13.73
N ILE A 6 -9.67 -6.77 14.18
CA ILE A 6 -8.25 -7.08 14.13
C ILE A 6 -7.95 -8.35 14.93
N GLN A 7 -8.52 -8.46 16.14
CA GLN A 7 -8.31 -9.64 16.96
C GLN A 7 -8.76 -10.91 16.25
N ASN A 8 -9.91 -10.87 15.61
CA ASN A 8 -10.41 -12.02 14.86
C ASN A 8 -9.51 -12.38 13.70
N LEU A 9 -9.06 -11.37 12.94
CA LEU A 9 -8.17 -11.60 11.81
C LEU A 9 -6.82 -12.14 12.26
N GLU A 10 -6.30 -11.64 13.39
CA GLU A 10 -5.04 -12.14 13.93
C GLU A 10 -5.17 -13.60 14.37
N LYS A 11 -6.31 -13.97 14.95
CA LYS A 11 -6.56 -15.36 15.29
C LYS A 11 -6.55 -16.26 14.07
N MET A 12 -7.18 -15.80 12.98
CA MET A 12 -7.18 -16.57 11.74
C MET A 12 -5.75 -16.76 11.24
N LEU A 13 -4.96 -15.70 11.27
CA LEU A 13 -3.57 -15.79 10.85
C LEU A 13 -2.78 -16.76 11.73
N ALA A 14 -2.96 -16.67 13.05
CA ALA A 14 -2.27 -17.53 13.98
C ALA A 14 -2.65 -18.99 13.80
N SER A 15 -3.85 -19.28 13.28
CA SER A 15 -4.31 -20.64 13.03
C SER A 15 -3.81 -21.20 11.70
N GLY A 16 -2.96 -20.46 10.99
CA GLY A 16 -2.36 -20.93 9.75
C GLY A 16 -3.16 -20.64 8.50
N LYS A 17 -4.14 -19.73 8.60
CA LYS A 17 -4.99 -19.38 7.45
C LYS A 17 -4.47 -18.17 6.72
N ASP A 18 -3.19 -18.11 6.46
CA ASP A 18 -2.58 -16.98 5.79
C ASP A 18 -3.02 -16.93 4.32
N SER A 19 -3.35 -15.72 3.85
CA SER A 19 -3.74 -15.51 2.47
C SER A 19 -3.58 -14.02 2.15
N ALA A 20 -3.52 -13.72 0.86
CA ALA A 20 -3.42 -12.32 0.44
C ALA A 20 -4.62 -11.52 0.92
N LEU A 21 -5.82 -12.10 0.85
CA LEU A 21 -7.02 -11.39 1.31
C LEU A 21 -6.98 -11.12 2.81
N LEU A 22 -6.56 -12.10 3.60
CA LEU A 22 -6.46 -11.92 5.05
C LEU A 22 -5.45 -10.83 5.38
N ARG A 23 -4.30 -10.86 4.72
CA ARG A 23 -3.27 -9.84 4.93
C ARG A 23 -3.74 -8.46 4.50
N PHE A 24 -4.47 -8.39 3.37
CA PHE A 24 -5.05 -7.13 2.92
C PHE A 24 -6.03 -6.59 3.96
N SER A 25 -6.88 -7.45 4.49
CA SER A 25 -7.87 -7.06 5.50
C SER A 25 -7.20 -6.53 6.76
N LEU A 26 -6.16 -7.22 7.23
CA LEU A 26 -5.39 -6.74 8.38
C LEU A 26 -4.74 -5.40 8.09
N GLY A 27 -4.14 -5.25 6.92
CA GLY A 27 -3.52 -3.98 6.55
C GLY A 27 -4.53 -2.84 6.55
N ASN A 28 -5.71 -3.10 6.00
CA ASN A 28 -6.75 -2.09 5.95
C ASN A 28 -7.20 -1.66 7.36
N GLU A 29 -7.40 -2.63 8.24
CA GLU A 29 -7.85 -2.34 9.60
C GLU A 29 -6.78 -1.62 10.41
N TYR A 30 -5.52 -2.03 10.29
CA TYR A 30 -4.44 -1.33 10.97
C TYR A 30 -4.27 0.09 10.46
N LEU A 31 -4.46 0.32 9.16
CA LEU A 31 -4.37 1.67 8.63
C LEU A 31 -5.47 2.57 9.20
N LYS A 32 -6.69 2.04 9.29
CA LYS A 32 -7.80 2.78 9.92
C LYS A 32 -7.51 3.10 11.37
N LEU A 33 -6.80 2.22 12.06
CA LEU A 33 -6.47 2.40 13.46
C LEU A 33 -5.34 3.41 13.67
N GLY A 34 -4.69 3.85 12.61
CA GLY A 34 -3.57 4.77 12.73
C GLY A 34 -2.25 4.07 13.01
N GLU A 35 -2.11 2.83 12.56
CA GLU A 35 -0.90 2.04 12.73
C GLU A 35 -0.29 1.73 11.36
N PRO A 36 0.27 2.74 10.68
CA PRO A 36 0.68 2.54 9.29
C PRO A 36 1.85 1.58 9.10
N GLU A 37 2.74 1.45 10.08
CA GLU A 37 3.85 0.49 9.95
C GLU A 37 3.34 -0.94 10.00
N LYS A 38 2.41 -1.23 10.90
CA LYS A 38 1.80 -2.56 10.95
C LYS A 38 1.01 -2.84 9.68
N ALA A 39 0.30 -1.83 9.20
CA ALA A 39 -0.46 -1.95 7.96
C ALA A 39 0.47 -2.28 6.80
N ALA A 40 1.57 -1.55 6.67
CA ALA A 40 2.53 -1.78 5.59
C ALA A 40 3.09 -3.19 5.64
N SER A 41 3.41 -3.69 6.83
CA SER A 41 3.95 -5.04 6.98
C SER A 41 2.98 -6.10 6.45
N HIS A 42 1.71 -6.01 6.85
CA HIS A 42 0.71 -6.97 6.37
C HIS A 42 0.48 -6.83 4.87
N LEU A 43 0.47 -5.60 4.36
CA LEU A 43 0.24 -5.38 2.93
C LEU A 43 1.41 -5.84 2.08
N GLN A 44 2.63 -5.76 2.59
CA GLN A 44 3.78 -6.33 1.89
C GLN A 44 3.63 -7.84 1.76
N HIS A 45 3.12 -8.50 2.80
CA HIS A 45 2.83 -9.93 2.71
C HIS A 45 1.73 -10.21 1.69
N ALA A 46 0.70 -9.34 1.65
CA ALA A 46 -0.39 -9.52 0.70
C ALA A 46 0.12 -9.52 -0.75
N VAL A 47 0.97 -8.55 -1.10
CA VAL A 47 1.46 -8.45 -2.48
C VAL A 47 2.51 -9.52 -2.78
N ALA A 48 3.18 -10.04 -1.75
CA ALA A 48 4.09 -11.16 -1.95
C ALA A 48 3.32 -12.44 -2.24
N LEU A 49 2.18 -12.64 -1.57
CA LEU A 49 1.33 -13.80 -1.79
C LEU A 49 0.56 -13.71 -3.11
N ASP A 50 0.19 -12.49 -3.50
CA ASP A 50 -0.54 -12.27 -4.75
C ASP A 50 -0.05 -10.98 -5.40
N PRO A 51 1.00 -11.06 -6.22
CA PRO A 51 1.53 -9.86 -6.88
C PRO A 51 0.56 -9.16 -7.83
N GLY A 52 -0.50 -9.85 -8.25
CA GLY A 52 -1.52 -9.27 -9.10
C GLY A 52 -2.64 -8.56 -8.37
N TYR A 53 -2.52 -8.39 -7.08
CA TYR A 53 -3.56 -7.79 -6.24
C TYR A 53 -3.39 -6.27 -6.24
N SER A 54 -3.93 -5.62 -7.25
CA SER A 54 -3.69 -4.18 -7.44
C SER A 54 -4.20 -3.33 -6.28
N ALA A 55 -5.32 -3.70 -5.67
CA ALA A 55 -5.83 -2.96 -4.51
C ALA A 55 -4.87 -3.03 -3.33
N ALA A 56 -4.17 -4.14 -3.17
CA ALA A 56 -3.17 -4.27 -2.10
C ALA A 56 -1.95 -3.39 -2.36
N TRP A 57 -1.52 -3.28 -3.61
CA TRP A 57 -0.43 -2.36 -3.95
C TRP A 57 -0.83 -0.92 -3.65
N LYS A 58 -2.06 -0.54 -4.00
CA LYS A 58 -2.53 0.81 -3.74
C LYS A 58 -2.56 1.11 -2.24
N LEU A 59 -3.09 0.18 -1.47
CA LEU A 59 -3.18 0.36 -0.02
C LEU A 59 -1.80 0.36 0.62
N LEU A 60 -0.88 -0.47 0.12
CA LEU A 60 0.50 -0.47 0.58
C LEU A 60 1.15 0.89 0.36
N GLY A 61 0.97 1.47 -0.82
CA GLY A 61 1.48 2.81 -1.07
C GLY A 61 0.95 3.80 -0.07
N LYS A 62 -0.34 3.74 0.20
CA LYS A 62 -0.99 4.63 1.15
C LYS A 62 -0.42 4.47 2.57
N ALA A 63 -0.24 3.23 2.99
CA ALA A 63 0.33 2.93 4.32
C ALA A 63 1.77 3.43 4.41
N LEU A 64 2.55 3.26 3.36
CA LEU A 64 3.95 3.71 3.36
C LEU A 64 4.05 5.23 3.40
N VAL A 65 3.16 5.95 2.70
CA VAL A 65 3.11 7.40 2.80
C VAL A 65 2.80 7.81 4.25
N ALA A 66 1.81 7.17 4.84
CA ALA A 66 1.42 7.48 6.23
C ALA A 66 2.55 7.19 7.21
N ALA A 67 3.40 6.22 6.89
CA ALA A 67 4.55 5.87 7.72
C ALA A 67 5.77 6.75 7.43
N GLY A 68 5.65 7.70 6.51
CA GLY A 68 6.76 8.59 6.16
C GLY A 68 7.78 7.96 5.23
N ARG A 69 7.45 6.85 4.59
CA ARG A 69 8.38 6.10 3.73
C ARG A 69 8.04 6.37 2.26
N GLN A 70 8.34 7.58 1.83
CA GLN A 70 7.90 8.11 0.53
C GLN A 70 8.47 7.35 -0.66
N GLU A 71 9.76 7.04 -0.64
CA GLU A 71 10.37 6.36 -1.78
C GLU A 71 9.83 4.95 -1.94
N GLU A 72 9.64 4.25 -0.84
CA GLU A 72 9.05 2.92 -0.88
C GLU A 72 7.61 2.99 -1.36
N ALA A 73 6.88 4.02 -0.92
CA ALA A 73 5.50 4.22 -1.38
C ALA A 73 5.44 4.42 -2.88
N LEU A 74 6.37 5.19 -3.43
CA LEU A 74 6.43 5.40 -4.86
C LEU A 74 6.63 4.09 -5.60
N GLY A 75 7.53 3.24 -5.09
CA GLY A 75 7.75 1.92 -5.67
C GLY A 75 6.49 1.06 -5.66
N ALA A 76 5.76 1.09 -4.54
CA ALA A 76 4.51 0.32 -4.43
C ALA A 76 3.46 0.81 -5.43
N TYR A 77 3.31 2.12 -5.57
CA TYR A 77 2.36 2.66 -6.53
C TYR A 77 2.75 2.31 -7.96
N ARG A 78 4.05 2.37 -8.29
CA ARG A 78 4.50 2.01 -9.64
C ARG A 78 4.20 0.55 -9.95
N GLN A 79 4.42 -0.34 -8.99
CA GLN A 79 4.06 -1.75 -9.16
C GLN A 79 2.56 -1.92 -9.35
N GLY A 80 1.79 -1.21 -8.52
CA GLY A 80 0.34 -1.28 -8.63
C GLY A 80 -0.18 -0.77 -9.96
N ILE A 81 0.44 0.30 -10.50
CA ILE A 81 0.08 0.82 -11.81
C ILE A 81 0.34 -0.23 -12.89
N ALA A 82 1.51 -0.87 -12.85
CA ALA A 82 1.84 -1.90 -13.84
C ALA A 82 0.84 -3.06 -13.78
N VAL A 83 0.48 -3.49 -12.58
CA VAL A 83 -0.50 -4.57 -12.41
C VAL A 83 -1.86 -4.14 -12.94
N ALA A 84 -2.30 -2.93 -12.59
CA ALA A 84 -3.59 -2.43 -13.04
C ALA A 84 -3.63 -2.28 -14.56
N GLU A 85 -2.54 -1.82 -15.16
CA GLU A 85 -2.46 -1.72 -16.61
C GLU A 85 -2.59 -3.08 -17.27
N SER A 86 -1.92 -4.07 -16.73
CA SER A 86 -1.98 -5.42 -17.30
C SER A 86 -3.38 -6.01 -17.22
N LYS A 87 -4.19 -5.55 -16.27
CA LYS A 87 -5.56 -6.01 -16.11
C LYS A 87 -6.59 -5.11 -16.80
N GLY A 88 -6.15 -4.02 -17.39
CA GLY A 88 -7.05 -3.08 -18.03
C GLY A 88 -7.88 -2.25 -17.05
N ASP A 89 -7.45 -2.14 -15.80
CA ASP A 89 -8.16 -1.38 -14.78
C ASP A 89 -7.74 0.09 -14.84
N ARG A 90 -8.41 0.84 -15.69
CA ARG A 90 -8.06 2.23 -15.95
C ARG A 90 -8.27 3.12 -14.74
N GLN A 91 -9.30 2.84 -13.95
CA GLN A 91 -9.59 3.64 -12.76
C GLN A 91 -8.45 3.53 -11.75
N ALA A 92 -8.00 2.31 -11.50
CA ALA A 92 -6.89 2.09 -10.58
C ALA A 92 -5.61 2.74 -11.07
N VAL A 93 -5.35 2.67 -12.39
CA VAL A 93 -4.18 3.33 -12.99
C VAL A 93 -4.23 4.82 -12.72
N LYS A 94 -5.38 5.45 -12.98
CA LYS A 94 -5.53 6.88 -12.77
C LYS A 94 -5.28 7.28 -11.32
N GLU A 95 -5.90 6.55 -10.40
CA GLU A 95 -5.78 6.85 -8.97
C GLU A 95 -4.34 6.76 -8.50
N MET A 96 -3.69 5.66 -8.84
CA MET A 96 -2.33 5.45 -8.39
C MET A 96 -1.34 6.38 -9.08
N THR A 97 -1.61 6.76 -10.34
CA THR A 97 -0.76 7.72 -11.04
C THR A 97 -0.79 9.07 -10.35
N VAL A 98 -1.96 9.51 -9.89
CA VAL A 98 -2.06 10.77 -9.17
C VAL A 98 -1.22 10.73 -7.89
N PHE A 99 -1.32 9.66 -7.13
CA PHE A 99 -0.54 9.51 -5.89
C PHE A 99 0.95 9.46 -6.18
N ALA A 100 1.34 8.70 -7.21
CA ALA A 100 2.75 8.58 -7.58
C ALA A 100 3.33 9.93 -7.96
N ARG A 101 2.58 10.71 -8.73
CA ARG A 101 3.05 12.03 -9.14
C ARG A 101 3.21 12.99 -7.98
N ARG A 102 2.32 12.92 -7.01
CA ARG A 102 2.45 13.74 -5.81
C ARG A 102 3.73 13.42 -5.07
N ILE A 103 4.05 12.14 -4.95
CA ILE A 103 5.27 11.72 -4.28
C ILE A 103 6.49 12.17 -5.07
N GLU A 104 6.49 11.97 -6.38
CA GLU A 104 7.59 12.39 -7.24
C GLU A 104 7.85 13.87 -7.09
N LYS A 105 6.78 14.66 -7.11
CA LYS A 105 6.91 16.10 -6.98
C LYS A 105 7.47 16.48 -5.61
N HIS A 106 7.00 15.82 -4.57
CA HIS A 106 7.47 16.07 -3.22
C HIS A 106 8.94 15.71 -3.07
N LEU A 107 9.35 14.55 -3.58
CA LEU A 107 10.74 14.13 -3.53
C LEU A 107 11.63 15.02 -4.39
N GLY A 108 11.16 15.41 -5.57
CA GLY A 108 11.89 16.31 -6.42
C GLY A 108 12.11 17.66 -5.80
N ALA A 109 11.07 18.23 -5.20
CA ALA A 109 11.19 19.51 -4.51
C ALA A 109 12.15 19.41 -3.33
N SER A 110 12.12 18.25 -2.65
CA SER A 110 12.97 18.01 -1.50
C SER A 110 14.44 17.81 -1.87
N THR A 111 14.69 17.12 -3.01
CA THR A 111 16.04 16.77 -3.39
C THR A 111 16.68 17.75 -4.35
N ASP A 112 15.88 18.34 -5.23
CA ASP A 112 16.41 19.22 -6.25
C ASP A 112 16.51 20.65 -5.82
N GLY A 113 15.51 21.12 -5.07
CA GLY A 113 15.55 22.47 -4.57
C GLY A 113 16.22 23.45 -5.53
N PRO A 114 17.35 23.96 -5.14
CA PRO A 114 17.97 25.04 -5.90
C PRO A 114 18.42 24.66 -7.29
N GLU A 115 18.76 23.41 -7.50
CA GLU A 115 19.27 23.14 -8.82
C GLU A 115 18.23 22.69 -9.78
N SER A 116 17.01 22.64 -9.39
CA SER A 116 15.95 22.28 -10.31
C SER A 116 15.72 23.37 -11.34
N GLU A 117 16.30 24.50 -11.17
CA GLU A 117 16.11 25.57 -12.09
C GLU A 117 16.84 25.43 -13.38
#